data_479c82d4d8219d7b4c25cccd949f1e53
#
_entry.id   479c82d4d8219d7b4c25cccd949f1e53
#
_cell.length_a   1.000
_cell.length_b   1.000
_cell.length_c   1.000
_cell.angle_alpha   90.00
_cell.angle_beta   90.00
_cell.angle_gamma   90.00
#
_symmetry.space_group_name_H-M   'P 1'
#
loop_
_entity.id
_entity.type
_entity.pdbx_description
1 polymer ?
#
loop_
_entity_poly.entity_id
_entity_poly.type
_entity_poly.pdbx_seq_one_letter_code
_entity_poly.pdbx_strand_id
1 'polypeptide(L)'
;MKSHMIEFQADGRSGRGYLATPEKPRGGVLVLHAWWGLNDFFKSFADRLASQGYVALAPDLYNGTVARTVEEAKEMMGRASDDSSKSIVLGAVDYLRSLPTVGARRIGAIGFSMGGGWALWLSVQKPEDVAAVVVFYSTGGDDYSKARAAFLGHFAADDEWEPNEGVRAFESQLRASGRETEFHFYPGTKHWFVEENRPVEYNRAASDLAWKRTLEFLNSKVR
;
A
#
# COMPACT_ATOMS: atom_id res chain seq x y z
N MET A 1 -12.87 13.78 -11.65
CA MET A 1 -12.57 12.70 -10.72
C MET A 1 -13.88 12.15 -10.16
N LYS A 2 -14.03 10.83 -10.05
CA LYS A 2 -15.18 10.14 -9.42
C LYS A 2 -14.64 9.13 -8.40
N SER A 3 -15.26 9.07 -7.23
CA SER A 3 -14.86 8.11 -6.19
C SER A 3 -16.09 7.56 -5.44
N HIS A 4 -16.07 6.27 -5.15
CA HIS A 4 -17.16 5.55 -4.50
C HIS A 4 -16.71 4.18 -3.99
N MET A 5 -17.50 3.61 -3.09
CA MET A 5 -17.34 2.20 -2.70
C MET A 5 -17.82 1.29 -3.83
N ILE A 6 -17.07 0.23 -4.07
CA ILE A 6 -17.39 -0.81 -5.05
C ILE A 6 -17.38 -2.18 -4.41
N GLU A 7 -17.95 -3.15 -5.10
CA GLU A 7 -17.78 -4.57 -4.84
C GLU A 7 -17.05 -5.24 -6.01
N PHE A 8 -16.29 -6.28 -5.72
CA PHE A 8 -15.56 -7.06 -6.71
C PHE A 8 -15.47 -8.55 -6.30
N GLN A 9 -15.18 -9.42 -7.25
CA GLN A 9 -15.01 -10.85 -6.98
C GLN A 9 -13.64 -11.12 -6.35
N ALA A 10 -13.61 -11.93 -5.30
CA ALA A 10 -12.42 -12.32 -4.55
C ALA A 10 -12.51 -13.82 -4.20
N ASP A 11 -12.09 -14.68 -5.13
CA ASP A 11 -12.06 -16.13 -4.97
C ASP A 11 -13.40 -16.71 -4.44
N GLY A 12 -14.47 -16.49 -5.22
CA GLY A 12 -15.82 -16.95 -4.89
C GLY A 12 -16.54 -16.18 -3.78
N ARG A 13 -15.93 -15.10 -3.27
CA ARG A 13 -16.48 -14.18 -2.25
C ARG A 13 -16.66 -12.79 -2.82
N SER A 14 -17.46 -11.95 -2.17
CA SER A 14 -17.52 -10.52 -2.46
C SER A 14 -16.44 -9.80 -1.65
N GLY A 15 -15.50 -9.16 -2.36
CA GLY A 15 -14.63 -8.13 -1.81
C GLY A 15 -15.25 -6.76 -2.00
N ARG A 16 -14.88 -5.79 -1.17
CA ARG A 16 -15.29 -4.40 -1.29
C ARG A 16 -14.08 -3.46 -1.20
N GLY A 17 -14.19 -2.27 -1.74
CA GLY A 17 -13.12 -1.30 -1.70
C GLY A 17 -13.55 0.08 -2.15
N TYR A 18 -12.70 1.07 -1.94
CA TYR A 18 -12.88 2.44 -2.39
C TYR A 18 -12.13 2.66 -3.69
N LEU A 19 -12.85 2.95 -4.76
CA LEU A 19 -12.30 3.23 -6.08
C LEU A 19 -12.34 4.73 -6.35
N ALA A 20 -11.19 5.31 -6.67
CA ALA A 20 -11.04 6.68 -7.13
C ALA A 20 -10.52 6.69 -8.57
N THR A 21 -11.31 7.29 -9.47
CA THR A 21 -11.03 7.31 -10.91
C THR A 21 -10.79 8.74 -11.38
N PRO A 22 -9.64 9.05 -11.99
CA PRO A 22 -9.35 10.35 -12.58
C PRO A 22 -10.10 10.57 -13.89
N GLU A 23 -10.14 11.80 -14.37
CA GLU A 23 -10.68 12.11 -15.71
C GLU A 23 -9.78 11.59 -16.83
N LYS A 24 -8.46 11.63 -16.61
CA LYS A 24 -7.45 11.17 -17.58
C LYS A 24 -6.57 10.11 -16.94
N PRO A 25 -6.95 8.83 -17.00
CA PRO A 25 -6.19 7.74 -16.40
C PRO A 25 -4.85 7.48 -17.09
N ARG A 26 -3.82 7.25 -16.31
CA ARG A 26 -2.47 6.91 -16.81
C ARG A 26 -1.90 5.60 -16.25
N GLY A 27 -2.51 5.03 -15.21
CA GLY A 27 -2.10 3.77 -14.61
C GLY A 27 -2.97 3.41 -13.43
N GLY A 28 -2.80 2.19 -12.91
CA GLY A 28 -3.51 1.68 -11.74
C GLY A 28 -2.62 1.61 -10.50
N VAL A 29 -3.17 1.90 -9.32
CA VAL A 29 -2.49 1.79 -8.03
C VAL A 29 -3.42 1.15 -7.00
N LEU A 30 -2.94 0.10 -6.34
CA LEU A 30 -3.60 -0.49 -5.18
C LEU A 30 -3.11 0.19 -3.91
N VAL A 31 -4.02 0.53 -2.98
CA VAL A 31 -3.73 1.18 -1.70
C VAL A 31 -4.16 0.25 -0.57
N LEU A 32 -3.21 -0.31 0.16
CA LEU A 32 -3.44 -1.29 1.22
C LEU A 32 -3.30 -0.63 2.59
N HIS A 33 -4.42 -0.58 3.31
CA HIS A 33 -4.54 0.13 4.57
C HIS A 33 -3.75 -0.53 5.71
N ALA A 34 -3.39 0.24 6.74
CA ALA A 34 -2.83 -0.27 7.98
C ALA A 34 -3.88 -1.07 8.78
N TRP A 35 -3.49 -1.64 9.89
CA TRP A 35 -4.37 -2.44 10.77
C TRP A 35 -5.61 -1.71 11.30
N TRP A 36 -5.73 -0.40 11.04
CA TRP A 36 -6.88 0.42 11.38
C TRP A 36 -8.14 0.12 10.56
N GLY A 37 -8.02 -0.61 9.43
CA GLY A 37 -9.10 -0.75 8.46
C GLY A 37 -9.14 0.40 7.43
N LEU A 38 -10.06 0.31 6.47
CA LEU A 38 -10.24 1.30 5.41
C LEU A 38 -10.94 2.55 5.94
N ASN A 39 -10.20 3.38 6.68
CA ASN A 39 -10.68 4.65 7.22
C ASN A 39 -10.59 5.80 6.19
N ASP A 40 -10.99 7.00 6.58
CA ASP A 40 -11.04 8.15 5.68
C ASP A 40 -9.67 8.64 5.23
N PHE A 41 -8.59 8.40 5.99
CA PHE A 41 -7.23 8.69 5.56
C PHE A 41 -6.86 7.91 4.30
N PHE A 42 -7.09 6.59 4.26
CA PHE A 42 -6.75 5.75 3.10
C PHE A 42 -7.63 6.05 1.89
N LYS A 43 -8.92 6.39 2.11
CA LYS A 43 -9.81 6.87 1.04
C LYS A 43 -9.30 8.20 0.46
N SER A 44 -8.95 9.16 1.32
CA SER A 44 -8.36 10.45 0.89
C SER A 44 -7.02 10.26 0.18
N PHE A 45 -6.22 9.29 0.59
CA PHE A 45 -4.96 8.96 -0.09
C PHE A 45 -5.21 8.43 -1.51
N ALA A 46 -6.24 7.59 -1.70
CA ALA A 46 -6.69 7.14 -3.02
C ALA A 46 -7.20 8.30 -3.89
N ASP A 47 -7.97 9.23 -3.32
CA ASP A 47 -8.41 10.44 -4.01
C ASP A 47 -7.23 11.33 -4.44
N ARG A 48 -6.22 11.48 -3.57
CA ARG A 48 -4.98 12.21 -3.92
C ARG A 48 -4.25 11.58 -5.08
N LEU A 49 -4.16 10.23 -5.14
CA LEU A 49 -3.57 9.52 -6.29
C LEU A 49 -4.39 9.75 -7.56
N ALA A 50 -5.72 9.73 -7.45
CA ALA A 50 -6.60 10.00 -8.59
C ALA A 50 -6.45 11.43 -9.11
N SER A 51 -6.22 12.42 -8.24
CA SER A 51 -5.89 13.79 -8.66
C SER A 51 -4.60 13.87 -9.46
N GLN A 52 -3.69 12.90 -9.29
CA GLN A 52 -2.44 12.76 -10.04
C GLN A 52 -2.55 11.86 -11.29
N GLY A 53 -3.76 11.41 -11.63
CA GLY A 53 -4.03 10.62 -12.83
C GLY A 53 -3.97 9.09 -12.63
N TYR A 54 -3.84 8.57 -11.41
CA TYR A 54 -3.91 7.13 -11.17
C TYR A 54 -5.34 6.67 -10.87
N VAL A 55 -5.75 5.54 -11.44
CA VAL A 55 -6.93 4.83 -10.95
C VAL A 55 -6.51 4.14 -9.66
N ALA A 56 -7.01 4.59 -8.53
CA ALA A 56 -6.63 4.08 -7.22
C ALA A 56 -7.75 3.22 -6.61
N LEU A 57 -7.42 1.99 -6.23
CA LEU A 57 -8.33 1.09 -5.51
C LEU A 57 -7.76 0.79 -4.12
N ALA A 58 -8.53 1.12 -3.09
CA ALA A 58 -8.24 0.76 -1.72
C ALA A 58 -9.20 -0.36 -1.25
N PRO A 59 -8.79 -1.65 -1.30
CA PRO A 59 -9.61 -2.75 -0.82
C PRO A 59 -9.78 -2.70 0.70
N ASP A 60 -10.93 -3.15 1.16
CA ASP A 60 -11.31 -3.20 2.56
C ASP A 60 -11.09 -4.62 3.09
N LEU A 61 -10.00 -4.83 3.81
CA LEU A 61 -9.62 -6.14 4.36
C LEU A 61 -10.45 -6.53 5.60
N TYR A 62 -11.22 -5.59 6.16
CA TYR A 62 -11.96 -5.78 7.42
C TYR A 62 -13.47 -5.57 7.30
N ASN A 63 -13.98 -5.61 6.07
CA ASN A 63 -15.41 -5.56 5.77
C ASN A 63 -16.16 -4.40 6.46
N GLY A 64 -15.61 -3.20 6.38
CA GLY A 64 -16.19 -1.97 6.91
C GLY A 64 -15.84 -1.66 8.36
N THR A 65 -15.12 -2.55 9.04
CA THR A 65 -14.70 -2.31 10.42
C THR A 65 -13.47 -1.41 10.44
N VAL A 66 -13.49 -0.41 11.34
CA VAL A 66 -12.41 0.54 11.55
C VAL A 66 -12.07 0.62 13.03
N ALA A 67 -10.82 0.38 13.39
CA ALA A 67 -10.30 0.53 14.74
C ALA A 67 -9.94 2.00 15.03
N ARG A 68 -10.19 2.42 16.27
CA ARG A 68 -9.86 3.76 16.78
C ARG A 68 -8.69 3.75 17.75
N THR A 69 -8.46 2.62 18.42
CA THR A 69 -7.39 2.42 19.38
C THR A 69 -6.45 1.29 18.93
N VAL A 70 -5.25 1.24 19.51
CA VAL A 70 -4.27 0.18 19.26
C VAL A 70 -4.83 -1.19 19.68
N GLU A 71 -5.56 -1.24 20.80
CA GLU A 71 -6.17 -2.45 21.32
C GLU A 71 -7.22 -3.01 20.36
N GLU A 72 -8.12 -2.15 19.86
CA GLU A 72 -9.11 -2.53 18.82
C GLU A 72 -8.42 -3.03 17.55
N ALA A 73 -7.36 -2.36 17.10
CA ALA A 73 -6.62 -2.76 15.91
C ALA A 73 -5.93 -4.12 16.07
N LYS A 74 -5.31 -4.38 17.24
CA LYS A 74 -4.74 -5.69 17.59
C LYS A 74 -5.78 -6.80 17.57
N GLU A 75 -6.95 -6.53 18.14
CA GLU A 75 -8.05 -7.49 18.17
C GLU A 75 -8.58 -7.76 16.76
N MET A 76 -8.79 -6.73 15.95
CA MET A 76 -9.22 -6.88 14.55
C MET A 76 -8.20 -7.69 13.74
N MET A 77 -6.92 -7.37 13.84
CA MET A 77 -5.85 -8.09 13.15
C MET A 77 -5.78 -9.56 13.59
N GLY A 78 -5.93 -9.84 14.89
CA GLY A 78 -5.94 -11.21 15.42
C GLY A 78 -7.16 -12.05 15.00
N ARG A 79 -8.26 -11.42 14.61
CA ARG A 79 -9.47 -12.09 14.09
C ARG A 79 -9.47 -12.21 12.56
N ALA A 80 -8.65 -11.43 11.87
CA ALA A 80 -8.58 -11.45 10.42
C ALA A 80 -8.02 -12.79 9.92
N SER A 81 -8.66 -13.33 8.90
CA SER A 81 -8.16 -14.53 8.22
C SER A 81 -7.19 -14.12 7.12
N ASP A 82 -5.96 -14.63 7.18
CA ASP A 82 -4.95 -14.44 6.12
C ASP A 82 -5.50 -14.86 4.75
N ASP A 83 -6.20 -15.98 4.66
CA ASP A 83 -6.75 -16.47 3.39
C ASP A 83 -7.83 -15.52 2.85
N SER A 84 -8.64 -14.92 3.72
CA SER A 84 -9.60 -13.89 3.30
C SER A 84 -8.88 -12.65 2.79
N SER A 85 -7.85 -12.17 3.49
CA SER A 85 -7.07 -11.00 3.08
C SER A 85 -6.34 -11.25 1.76
N LYS A 86 -5.74 -12.44 1.58
CA LYS A 86 -5.11 -12.86 0.30
C LYS A 86 -6.11 -12.81 -0.85
N SER A 87 -7.29 -13.42 -0.66
CA SER A 87 -8.34 -13.44 -1.69
C SER A 87 -8.79 -12.03 -2.05
N ILE A 88 -8.99 -11.14 -1.07
CA ILE A 88 -9.39 -9.75 -1.30
C ILE A 88 -8.30 -8.98 -2.05
N VAL A 89 -7.03 -9.12 -1.65
CA VAL A 89 -5.90 -8.43 -2.30
C VAL A 89 -5.76 -8.88 -3.76
N LEU A 90 -5.81 -10.19 -4.02
CA LEU A 90 -5.73 -10.74 -5.39
C LEU A 90 -6.93 -10.31 -6.25
N GLY A 91 -8.15 -10.42 -5.72
CA GLY A 91 -9.36 -9.99 -6.41
C GLY A 91 -9.35 -8.49 -6.72
N ALA A 92 -8.81 -7.66 -5.83
CA ALA A 92 -8.66 -6.22 -6.06
C ALA A 92 -7.68 -5.92 -7.21
N VAL A 93 -6.58 -6.67 -7.34
CA VAL A 93 -5.67 -6.57 -8.49
C VAL A 93 -6.37 -6.94 -9.78
N ASP A 94 -7.04 -8.10 -9.79
CA ASP A 94 -7.74 -8.60 -10.96
C ASP A 94 -8.85 -7.62 -11.39
N TYR A 95 -9.62 -7.07 -10.43
CA TYR A 95 -10.61 -6.04 -10.69
C TYR A 95 -9.97 -4.75 -11.27
N LEU A 96 -8.93 -4.23 -10.64
CA LEU A 96 -8.27 -2.99 -11.08
C LEU A 96 -7.74 -3.13 -12.52
N ARG A 97 -7.16 -4.28 -12.86
CA ARG A 97 -6.65 -4.58 -14.21
C ARG A 97 -7.75 -4.89 -15.22
N SER A 98 -8.93 -5.30 -14.79
CA SER A 98 -10.10 -5.49 -15.68
C SER A 98 -10.69 -4.16 -16.18
N LEU A 99 -10.39 -3.05 -15.51
CA LEU A 99 -10.86 -1.75 -15.93
C LEU A 99 -10.20 -1.34 -17.26
N PRO A 100 -10.97 -0.94 -18.28
CA PRO A 100 -10.41 -0.54 -19.60
C PRO A 100 -9.35 0.57 -19.50
N THR A 101 -9.46 1.41 -18.48
CA THR A 101 -8.56 2.53 -18.20
C THR A 101 -7.20 2.12 -17.64
N VAL A 102 -7.09 0.92 -17.08
CA VAL A 102 -5.85 0.32 -16.58
C VAL A 102 -5.37 -0.76 -17.53
N GLY A 103 -6.23 -1.72 -17.87
CA GLY A 103 -5.93 -2.81 -18.82
C GLY A 103 -4.81 -3.73 -18.36
N ALA A 104 -4.08 -4.29 -19.30
CA ALA A 104 -2.99 -5.23 -19.04
C ALA A 104 -1.71 -4.58 -18.49
N ARG A 105 -1.72 -3.28 -18.19
CA ARG A 105 -0.55 -2.59 -17.62
C ARG A 105 -0.23 -3.12 -16.23
N ARG A 106 1.05 -3.09 -15.90
CA ARG A 106 1.49 -3.38 -14.54
C ARG A 106 1.11 -2.22 -13.62
N ILE A 107 0.67 -2.54 -12.42
CA ILE A 107 0.18 -1.57 -11.43
C ILE A 107 1.22 -1.22 -10.37
N GLY A 108 0.99 -0.14 -9.65
CA GLY A 108 1.64 0.14 -8.37
C GLY A 108 0.88 -0.49 -7.21
N ALA A 109 1.59 -0.87 -6.16
CA ALA A 109 1.01 -1.25 -4.88
C ALA A 109 1.62 -0.39 -3.77
N ILE A 110 0.78 0.30 -3.01
CA ILE A 110 1.19 1.11 -1.87
C ILE A 110 0.59 0.48 -0.62
N GLY A 111 1.41 0.26 0.40
CA GLY A 111 0.94 -0.31 1.66
C GLY A 111 1.48 0.42 2.89
N PHE A 112 0.66 0.45 3.93
CA PHE A 112 0.95 1.13 5.18
C PHE A 112 1.00 0.11 6.31
N SER A 113 2.12 0.00 7.03
CA SER A 113 2.29 -0.96 8.14
C SER A 113 1.85 -2.37 7.71
N MET A 114 0.85 -2.99 8.34
CA MET A 114 0.27 -4.27 7.91
C MET A 114 0.00 -4.33 6.38
N GLY A 115 -0.56 -3.27 5.82
CA GLY A 115 -0.81 -3.19 4.36
C GLY A 115 0.46 -3.18 3.52
N GLY A 116 1.59 -2.73 4.10
CA GLY A 116 2.90 -2.83 3.46
C GLY A 116 3.34 -4.28 3.31
N GLY A 117 3.13 -5.11 4.34
CA GLY A 117 3.34 -6.56 4.25
C GLY A 117 2.53 -7.19 3.12
N TRP A 118 1.25 -6.80 2.96
CA TRP A 118 0.42 -7.28 1.85
C TRP A 118 0.91 -6.79 0.48
N ALA A 119 1.42 -5.57 0.36
CA ALA A 119 1.99 -5.07 -0.90
C ALA A 119 3.28 -5.83 -1.28
N LEU A 120 4.11 -6.13 -0.30
CA LEU A 120 5.33 -6.92 -0.46
C LEU A 120 4.99 -8.35 -0.88
N TRP A 121 4.10 -9.03 -0.17
CA TRP A 121 3.60 -10.37 -0.51
C TRP A 121 3.04 -10.40 -1.93
N LEU A 122 2.22 -9.42 -2.30
CA LEU A 122 1.61 -9.33 -3.64
C LEU A 122 2.68 -9.27 -4.75
N SER A 123 3.79 -8.57 -4.54
CA SER A 123 4.87 -8.46 -5.53
C SER A 123 5.52 -9.80 -5.88
N VAL A 124 5.47 -10.75 -4.96
CA VAL A 124 5.97 -12.12 -5.14
C VAL A 124 4.90 -13.02 -5.77
N GLN A 125 3.63 -12.84 -5.39
CA GLN A 125 2.52 -13.66 -5.90
C GLN A 125 2.12 -13.28 -7.34
N LYS A 126 2.22 -12.01 -7.69
CA LYS A 126 1.81 -11.45 -9.00
C LYS A 126 2.96 -10.64 -9.63
N PRO A 127 4.14 -11.23 -9.86
CA PRO A 127 5.33 -10.50 -10.34
C PRO A 127 5.10 -9.85 -11.71
N GLU A 128 4.26 -10.42 -12.56
CA GLU A 128 3.94 -9.86 -13.87
C GLU A 128 2.97 -8.67 -13.79
N ASP A 129 2.24 -8.54 -12.69
CA ASP A 129 1.18 -7.54 -12.54
C ASP A 129 1.65 -6.31 -11.77
N VAL A 130 2.69 -6.41 -10.92
CA VAL A 130 3.16 -5.34 -10.04
C VAL A 130 4.48 -4.77 -10.56
N ALA A 131 4.47 -3.48 -10.93
CA ALA A 131 5.66 -2.73 -11.40
C ALA A 131 6.42 -2.02 -10.28
N ALA A 132 5.69 -1.56 -9.27
CA ALA A 132 6.20 -0.74 -8.19
C ALA A 132 5.54 -1.11 -6.87
N VAL A 133 6.34 -1.22 -5.82
CA VAL A 133 5.86 -1.37 -4.44
C VAL A 133 6.36 -0.18 -3.64
N VAL A 134 5.45 0.50 -2.96
CA VAL A 134 5.77 1.56 -2.00
C VAL A 134 5.32 1.09 -0.62
N VAL A 135 6.22 1.04 0.33
CA VAL A 135 5.90 0.72 1.72
C VAL A 135 6.11 1.93 2.62
N PHE A 136 5.16 2.15 3.49
CA PHE A 136 5.28 3.08 4.60
C PHE A 136 5.43 2.28 5.89
N TYR A 137 6.57 2.46 6.56
CA TYR A 137 6.89 1.82 7.85
C TYR A 137 6.49 0.34 7.90
N SER A 138 6.99 -0.45 6.94
CA SER A 138 6.74 -1.89 6.87
C SER A 138 7.91 -2.63 6.22
N THR A 139 8.26 -3.78 6.77
CA THR A 139 9.23 -4.73 6.23
C THR A 139 8.56 -6.05 5.86
N GLY A 140 9.28 -6.97 5.26
CA GLY A 140 8.78 -8.29 4.89
C GLY A 140 9.88 -9.34 4.92
N GLY A 141 9.47 -10.61 4.98
CA GLY A 141 10.37 -11.77 5.08
C GLY A 141 10.26 -12.75 3.90
N ASP A 142 9.63 -12.38 2.79
CA ASP A 142 9.47 -13.26 1.62
C ASP A 142 10.77 -13.43 0.83
N ASP A 143 10.79 -14.43 -0.05
CA ASP A 143 11.81 -14.56 -1.10
C ASP A 143 11.45 -13.67 -2.30
N TYR A 144 12.13 -12.54 -2.42
CA TYR A 144 11.91 -11.56 -3.49
C TYR A 144 12.62 -11.88 -4.81
N SER A 145 13.28 -13.03 -4.94
CA SER A 145 13.95 -13.44 -6.19
C SER A 145 13.01 -13.51 -7.38
N LYS A 146 11.73 -13.83 -7.13
CA LYS A 146 10.68 -13.89 -8.16
C LYS A 146 9.99 -12.54 -8.42
N ALA A 147 10.08 -11.58 -7.50
CA ALA A 147 9.49 -10.27 -7.71
C ALA A 147 10.11 -9.56 -8.91
N ARG A 148 9.33 -8.75 -9.61
CA ARG A 148 9.78 -7.91 -10.75
C ARG A 148 9.52 -6.42 -10.51
N ALA A 149 9.00 -6.09 -9.36
CA ALA A 149 8.76 -4.72 -8.94
C ALA A 149 10.05 -4.00 -8.57
N ALA A 150 10.05 -2.68 -8.71
CA ALA A 150 10.94 -1.79 -7.99
C ALA A 150 10.32 -1.46 -6.61
N PHE A 151 11.16 -1.17 -5.62
CA PHE A 151 10.73 -0.97 -4.23
C PHE A 151 11.14 0.42 -3.72
N LEU A 152 10.18 1.14 -3.15
CA LEU A 152 10.39 2.39 -2.43
C LEU A 152 9.93 2.20 -0.98
N GLY A 153 10.75 2.58 -0.01
CA GLY A 153 10.41 2.51 1.41
C GLY A 153 10.49 3.86 2.10
N HIS A 154 9.50 4.15 2.93
CA HIS A 154 9.43 5.34 3.79
C HIS A 154 9.39 4.91 5.25
N PHE A 155 10.45 5.16 6.00
CA PHE A 155 10.62 4.68 7.37
C PHE A 155 10.84 5.84 8.34
N ALA A 156 10.24 5.74 9.50
CA ALA A 156 10.52 6.66 10.59
C ALA A 156 11.93 6.40 11.17
N ALA A 157 12.60 7.45 11.60
CA ALA A 157 13.93 7.28 12.22
C ALA A 157 13.85 6.78 13.67
N ASP A 158 12.70 6.96 14.33
CA ASP A 158 12.43 6.53 15.70
C ASP A 158 11.14 5.71 15.74
N ASP A 159 11.24 4.46 15.22
CA ASP A 159 10.11 3.55 15.06
C ASP A 159 10.24 2.36 16.02
N GLU A 160 9.30 2.26 16.96
CA GLU A 160 9.24 1.17 17.94
C GLU A 160 8.66 -0.15 17.36
N TRP A 161 7.96 -0.05 16.21
CA TRP A 161 7.31 -1.19 15.53
C TRP A 161 8.18 -1.77 14.42
N GLU A 162 8.96 -0.92 13.74
CA GLU A 162 9.86 -1.29 12.63
C GLU A 162 11.29 -0.77 12.95
N PRO A 163 12.05 -1.46 13.80
CA PRO A 163 13.40 -1.03 14.17
C PRO A 163 14.31 -0.88 12.95
N ASN A 164 15.11 0.19 12.93
CA ASN A 164 15.98 0.55 11.81
C ASN A 164 16.95 -0.57 11.38
N GLU A 165 17.39 -1.42 12.31
CA GLU A 165 18.25 -2.57 11.98
C GLU A 165 17.52 -3.57 11.08
N GLY A 166 16.27 -3.91 11.41
CA GLY A 166 15.40 -4.75 10.58
C GLY A 166 15.14 -4.17 9.21
N VAL A 167 14.89 -2.84 9.15
CA VAL A 167 14.68 -2.13 7.87
C VAL A 167 15.92 -2.19 6.98
N ARG A 168 17.14 -2.01 7.54
CA ARG A 168 18.39 -2.10 6.77
C ARG A 168 18.67 -3.53 6.31
N ALA A 169 18.36 -4.53 7.13
CA ALA A 169 18.47 -5.93 6.74
C ALA A 169 17.52 -6.25 5.58
N PHE A 170 16.28 -5.75 5.64
CA PHE A 170 15.28 -5.90 4.58
C PHE A 170 15.72 -5.19 3.28
N GLU A 171 16.25 -3.97 3.35
CA GLU A 171 16.83 -3.27 2.19
C GLU A 171 17.93 -4.10 1.53
N SER A 172 18.82 -4.67 2.36
CA SER A 172 19.91 -5.52 1.88
C SER A 172 19.41 -6.79 1.20
N GLN A 173 18.35 -7.41 1.74
CA GLN A 173 17.71 -8.59 1.17
C GLN A 173 17.12 -8.30 -0.23
N LEU A 174 16.40 -7.19 -0.38
CA LEU A 174 15.83 -6.77 -1.68
C LEU A 174 16.92 -6.53 -2.71
N ARG A 175 17.99 -5.81 -2.33
CA ARG A 175 19.16 -5.56 -3.20
C ARG A 175 19.87 -6.85 -3.59
N ALA A 176 20.08 -7.78 -2.65
CA ALA A 176 20.68 -9.08 -2.89
C ALA A 176 19.83 -9.94 -3.85
N SER A 177 18.49 -9.78 -3.83
CA SER A 177 17.57 -10.40 -4.77
C SER A 177 17.58 -9.72 -6.17
N GLY A 178 18.46 -8.73 -6.39
CA GLY A 178 18.57 -7.99 -7.66
C GLY A 178 17.42 -6.99 -7.88
N ARG A 179 16.74 -6.55 -6.82
CA ARG A 179 15.62 -5.60 -6.94
C ARG A 179 16.12 -4.16 -6.85
N GLU A 180 15.57 -3.30 -7.71
CA GLU A 180 15.76 -1.86 -7.57
C GLU A 180 15.08 -1.41 -6.27
N THR A 181 15.85 -0.78 -5.37
CA THR A 181 15.40 -0.48 -4.00
C THR A 181 15.89 0.90 -3.58
N GLU A 182 14.95 1.72 -3.11
CA GLU A 182 15.21 3.06 -2.61
C GLU A 182 14.49 3.24 -1.26
N PHE A 183 15.25 3.38 -0.15
CA PHE A 183 14.70 3.54 1.19
C PHE A 183 15.07 4.89 1.79
N HIS A 184 14.10 5.53 2.41
CA HIS A 184 14.24 6.83 3.06
C HIS A 184 13.86 6.77 4.53
N PHE A 185 14.76 7.30 5.37
CA PHE A 185 14.51 7.47 6.80
C PHE A 185 14.22 8.94 7.09
N TYR A 186 13.18 9.19 7.87
CA TYR A 186 12.70 10.53 8.19
C TYR A 186 13.05 10.88 9.64
N PRO A 187 14.02 11.79 9.88
CA PRO A 187 14.41 12.19 11.23
C PRO A 187 13.26 12.83 12.02
N GLY A 188 13.18 12.53 13.31
CA GLY A 188 12.17 13.10 14.21
C GLY A 188 10.75 12.62 13.93
N THR A 189 10.60 11.47 13.29
CA THR A 189 9.28 10.85 13.03
C THR A 189 9.18 9.50 13.74
N LYS A 190 7.93 9.09 13.97
CA LYS A 190 7.53 7.80 14.54
C LYS A 190 6.69 7.01 13.55
N HIS A 191 6.36 5.77 13.88
CA HIS A 191 5.39 4.97 13.13
C HIS A 191 4.13 5.81 12.87
N TRP A 192 3.45 5.63 11.74
CA TRP A 192 2.26 6.37 11.27
C TRP A 192 2.49 7.87 10.95
N PHE A 193 3.72 8.34 10.77
CA PHE A 193 4.04 9.75 10.58
C PHE A 193 3.37 10.42 9.35
N VAL A 194 2.82 9.65 8.42
CA VAL A 194 2.08 10.20 7.26
C VAL A 194 0.56 10.23 7.47
N GLU A 195 0.04 9.64 8.55
CA GLU A 195 -1.38 9.47 8.80
C GLU A 195 -1.94 10.70 9.55
N GLU A 196 -2.60 11.62 8.83
CA GLU A 196 -3.15 12.89 9.38
C GLU A 196 -4.16 12.69 10.50
N ASN A 197 -4.81 11.52 10.54
CA ASN A 197 -5.75 11.14 11.60
C ASN A 197 -5.05 10.60 12.86
N ARG A 198 -3.71 10.66 12.92
CA ARG A 198 -2.85 10.30 14.04
C ARG A 198 -2.04 11.53 14.49
N PRO A 199 -2.67 12.51 15.14
CA PRO A 199 -2.06 13.84 15.39
C PRO A 199 -0.80 13.81 16.28
N VAL A 200 -0.60 12.74 17.05
CA VAL A 200 0.60 12.57 17.90
C VAL A 200 1.82 12.14 17.08
N GLU A 201 1.61 11.29 16.08
CA GLU A 201 2.67 10.72 15.24
C GLU A 201 2.82 11.48 13.91
N TYR A 202 1.78 12.14 13.44
CA TYR A 202 1.77 12.84 12.16
C TYR A 202 2.83 13.93 12.09
N ASN A 203 3.64 13.87 11.04
CA ASN A 203 4.62 14.91 10.73
C ASN A 203 4.39 15.42 9.30
N ARG A 204 3.82 16.62 9.19
CA ARG A 204 3.45 17.21 7.91
C ARG A 204 4.61 17.30 6.92
N ALA A 205 5.76 17.81 7.35
CA ALA A 205 6.91 18.03 6.47
C ALA A 205 7.45 16.68 5.92
N ALA A 206 7.54 15.66 6.79
CA ALA A 206 7.95 14.32 6.39
C ALA A 206 6.91 13.65 5.49
N SER A 207 5.61 13.82 5.78
CA SER A 207 4.50 13.31 4.95
C SER A 207 4.51 13.93 3.56
N ASP A 208 4.67 15.25 3.45
CA ASP A 208 4.72 15.96 2.16
C ASP A 208 5.94 15.51 1.33
N LEU A 209 7.09 15.32 1.96
CA LEU A 209 8.29 14.82 1.29
C LEU A 209 8.15 13.36 0.84
N ALA A 210 7.57 12.49 1.69
CA ALA A 210 7.31 11.10 1.35
C ALA A 210 6.29 10.99 0.20
N TRP A 211 5.24 11.82 0.21
CA TRP A 211 4.29 11.92 -0.90
C TRP A 211 4.96 12.31 -2.22
N LYS A 212 5.81 13.34 -2.21
CA LYS A 212 6.55 13.78 -3.40
C LYS A 212 7.38 12.63 -3.98
N ARG A 213 8.18 11.95 -3.15
CA ARG A 213 9.02 10.81 -3.56
C ARG A 213 8.18 9.65 -4.09
N THR A 214 7.05 9.35 -3.45
CA THR A 214 6.09 8.34 -3.92
C THR A 214 5.60 8.66 -5.33
N LEU A 215 5.21 9.90 -5.61
CA LEU A 215 4.74 10.29 -6.95
C LEU A 215 5.86 10.23 -8.00
N GLU A 216 7.05 10.69 -7.69
CA GLU A 216 8.22 10.62 -8.59
C GLU A 216 8.52 9.15 -8.94
N PHE A 217 8.51 8.27 -7.95
CA PHE A 217 8.73 6.85 -8.12
C PHE A 217 7.62 6.19 -8.97
N LEU A 218 6.35 6.40 -8.63
CA LEU A 218 5.24 5.87 -9.42
C LEU A 218 5.27 6.36 -10.86
N ASN A 219 5.57 7.65 -11.09
CA ASN A 219 5.67 8.24 -12.43
C ASN A 219 6.75 7.57 -13.29
N SER A 220 7.81 7.06 -12.66
CA SER A 220 8.89 6.37 -13.36
C SER A 220 8.57 4.89 -13.66
N LYS A 221 7.70 4.24 -12.87
CA LYS A 221 7.49 2.78 -12.92
C LYS A 221 6.11 2.37 -13.44
N VAL A 222 5.06 3.15 -13.17
CA VAL A 222 3.67 2.81 -13.50
C VAL A 222 3.20 3.69 -14.67
N ARG A 223 3.04 3.07 -15.85
CA ARG A 223 2.68 3.77 -17.10
C ARG A 223 1.53 3.05 -17.81
#